data_b24dbdaea865c876ccde2b2ec0ec17c7
#
_entry.id   b24dbdaea865c876ccde2b2ec0ec17c7
#
_cell.length_a   1.000
_cell.length_b   1.000
_cell.length_c   1.000
_cell.angle_alpha   90.00
_cell.angle_beta   90.00
_cell.angle_gamma   90.00
#
_symmetry.space_group_name_H-M   'P 1'
#
loop_
_entity.id
_entity.type
_entity.pdbx_description
1 polymer ?
#
loop_
_entity_poly.entity_id
_entity_poly.type
_entity_poly.pdbx_seq_one_letter_code
_entity_poly.pdbx_strand_id
1 'polypeptide(L)'
;MSMTDPIADMLTRLRNANSAYHDTVGMPFSKIKSHIAEILEQEGYIAGWRVEDAEVGKDLVIMLKYGNARERSIAGIKRVSKPGLRVYAKKDNLPRVLGGLGVAIISTSGGLMTDRQAKKSGVGGEVLAYVW
;
A
#
# COMPACT_ATOMS: atom_id res chain seq x y z
N MET A 1 12.40 23.63 2.28
CA MET A 1 12.03 22.42 3.01
C MET A 1 11.19 21.53 2.12
N SER A 2 11.58 20.29 1.99
CA SER A 2 10.79 19.34 1.21
C SER A 2 9.61 18.85 2.05
N MET A 3 8.48 18.66 1.39
CA MET A 3 7.34 17.99 2.00
C MET A 3 7.65 16.52 2.18
N THR A 4 7.33 15.98 3.36
CA THR A 4 7.48 14.55 3.61
C THR A 4 6.24 13.81 3.18
N ASP A 5 6.43 12.65 2.55
CA ASP A 5 5.35 11.74 2.19
C ASP A 5 5.72 10.33 2.66
N PRO A 6 5.38 9.97 3.89
CA PRO A 6 5.71 8.64 4.42
C PRO A 6 5.13 7.50 3.62
N ILE A 7 3.97 7.70 2.99
CA ILE A 7 3.35 6.67 2.15
C ILE A 7 4.19 6.47 0.88
N ALA A 8 4.60 7.56 0.23
CA ALA A 8 5.46 7.47 -0.96
C ALA A 8 6.78 6.79 -0.62
N ASP A 9 7.37 7.10 0.54
CA ASP A 9 8.59 6.46 1.01
C ASP A 9 8.39 4.95 1.18
N MET A 10 7.29 4.55 1.80
CA MET A 10 6.94 3.14 1.96
C MET A 10 6.84 2.43 0.61
N LEU A 11 6.11 3.03 -0.33
CA LEU A 11 5.91 2.43 -1.66
C LEU A 11 7.22 2.32 -2.43
N THR A 12 8.09 3.31 -2.30
CA THR A 12 9.42 3.28 -2.92
C THR A 12 10.29 2.18 -2.32
N ARG A 13 10.28 2.03 -0.99
CA ARG A 13 11.02 0.95 -0.33
C ARG A 13 10.52 -0.42 -0.77
N LEU A 14 9.20 -0.59 -0.86
CA LEU A 14 8.60 -1.84 -1.34
C LEU A 14 9.00 -2.12 -2.79
N ARG A 15 8.92 -1.10 -3.65
CA ARG A 15 9.29 -1.23 -5.07
C ARG A 15 10.75 -1.65 -5.22
N ASN A 16 11.65 -0.97 -4.52
CA ASN A 16 13.08 -1.25 -4.60
C ASN A 16 13.44 -2.64 -4.06
N ALA A 17 12.87 -3.01 -2.91
CA ALA A 17 13.11 -4.32 -2.32
C ALA A 17 12.56 -5.44 -3.20
N ASN A 18 11.39 -5.24 -3.77
CA ASN A 18 10.76 -6.20 -4.68
C ASN A 18 11.61 -6.39 -5.96
N SER A 19 12.12 -5.29 -6.51
CA SER A 19 12.99 -5.35 -7.71
C SER A 19 14.31 -6.05 -7.43
N ALA A 20 14.86 -5.90 -6.23
CA ALA A 20 16.12 -6.50 -5.82
C ALA A 20 15.97 -7.90 -5.24
N TYR A 21 14.75 -8.44 -5.21
CA TYR A 21 14.44 -9.77 -4.65
C TYR A 21 14.81 -9.90 -3.17
N HIS A 22 14.66 -8.82 -2.39
CA HIS A 22 14.83 -8.90 -0.95
C HIS A 22 13.69 -9.71 -0.32
N ASP A 23 13.98 -10.46 0.72
CA ASP A 23 12.97 -11.21 1.45
C ASP A 23 12.13 -10.32 2.35
N THR A 24 12.75 -9.29 2.92
CA THR A 24 12.08 -8.36 3.83
C THR A 24 12.50 -6.93 3.52
N VAL A 25 11.66 -6.01 3.98
CA VAL A 25 11.97 -4.58 3.94
C VAL A 25 11.47 -3.94 5.22
N GLY A 26 12.30 -3.10 5.84
CA GLY A 26 11.97 -2.40 7.08
C GLY A 26 11.79 -0.91 6.88
N MET A 27 11.00 -0.29 7.75
CA MET A 27 10.75 1.15 7.73
C MET A 27 10.23 1.58 9.10
N PRO A 28 10.31 2.87 9.43
CA PRO A 28 9.70 3.34 10.68
C PRO A 28 8.22 3.05 10.70
N PHE A 29 7.72 2.58 11.83
CA PHE A 29 6.32 2.22 12.00
C PHE A 29 5.41 3.44 12.00
N SER A 30 4.22 3.30 11.39
CA SER A 30 3.10 4.19 11.63
C SER A 30 1.81 3.39 11.45
N LYS A 31 0.73 3.87 12.04
CA LYS A 31 -0.58 3.21 11.92
C LYS A 31 -1.02 3.09 10.47
N ILE A 32 -0.88 4.17 9.69
CA ILE A 32 -1.32 4.15 8.30
C ILE A 32 -0.51 3.15 7.47
N LYS A 33 0.80 3.05 7.72
CA LYS A 33 1.64 2.08 7.03
C LYS A 33 1.26 0.65 7.38
N SER A 34 0.92 0.38 8.64
CA SER A 34 0.48 -0.95 9.06
C SER A 34 -0.84 -1.32 8.41
N HIS A 35 -1.76 -0.36 8.25
CA HIS A 35 -3.03 -0.61 7.57
C HIS A 35 -2.81 -0.89 6.08
N ILE A 36 -1.87 -0.20 5.44
CA ILE A 36 -1.51 -0.48 4.05
C ILE A 36 -0.93 -1.89 3.93
N ALA A 37 -0.03 -2.26 4.84
CA ALA A 37 0.55 -3.60 4.86
C ALA A 37 -0.52 -4.68 5.04
N GLU A 38 -1.50 -4.44 5.90
CA GLU A 38 -2.61 -5.35 6.12
C GLU A 38 -3.42 -5.57 4.84
N ILE A 39 -3.70 -4.49 4.10
CA ILE A 39 -4.40 -4.60 2.82
C ILE A 39 -3.56 -5.39 1.81
N LEU A 40 -2.27 -5.10 1.72
CA LEU A 40 -1.38 -5.82 0.79
C LEU A 40 -1.33 -7.31 1.10
N GLU A 41 -1.34 -7.68 2.38
CA GLU A 41 -1.37 -9.08 2.79
C GLU A 41 -2.69 -9.73 2.41
N GLN A 42 -3.81 -9.08 2.71
CA GLN A 42 -5.15 -9.60 2.39
C GLN A 42 -5.33 -9.81 0.89
N GLU A 43 -4.76 -8.94 0.07
CA GLU A 43 -4.86 -9.03 -1.38
C GLU A 43 -3.79 -9.92 -2.01
N GLY A 44 -2.91 -10.51 -1.19
CA GLY A 44 -1.93 -11.48 -1.67
C GLY A 44 -0.68 -10.90 -2.28
N TYR A 45 -0.38 -9.62 -2.06
CA TYR A 45 0.80 -8.97 -2.62
C TYR A 45 2.05 -9.16 -1.77
N ILE A 46 1.89 -9.40 -0.46
CA ILE A 46 3.00 -9.67 0.45
C ILE A 46 2.70 -10.93 1.26
N ALA A 47 3.75 -11.55 1.81
CA ALA A 47 3.59 -12.74 2.62
C ALA A 47 3.08 -12.42 4.02
N GLY A 48 3.48 -11.28 4.58
CA GLY A 48 3.06 -10.86 5.89
C GLY A 48 3.81 -9.61 6.34
N TRP A 49 3.58 -9.23 7.60
CA TRP A 49 4.25 -8.08 8.20
C TRP A 49 4.28 -8.25 9.71
N ARG A 50 5.22 -7.56 10.36
CA ARG A 50 5.33 -7.54 11.82
C ARG A 50 5.87 -6.20 12.28
N VAL A 51 5.75 -5.93 13.57
CA VAL A 51 6.29 -4.75 14.21
C VAL A 51 7.43 -5.19 15.13
N GLU A 52 8.58 -4.53 15.03
CA GLU A 52 9.75 -4.82 15.86
C GLU A 52 10.19 -3.58 16.61
N ASP A 53 10.77 -3.77 17.79
CA ASP A 53 11.36 -2.66 18.53
C ASP A 53 12.65 -2.20 17.85
N ALA A 54 12.81 -0.87 17.73
CA ALA A 54 13.99 -0.25 17.18
C ALA A 54 14.72 0.52 18.29
N GLU A 55 15.90 1.06 17.99
CA GLU A 55 16.62 1.91 18.96
C GLU A 55 15.74 3.09 19.39
N VAL A 56 15.02 3.68 18.44
CA VAL A 56 14.05 4.74 18.71
C VAL A 56 12.73 4.34 18.08
N GLY A 57 11.70 4.14 18.92
CA GLY A 57 10.37 3.77 18.45
C GLY A 57 10.28 2.34 17.98
N LYS A 58 9.53 2.11 16.91
CA LYS A 58 9.27 0.79 16.36
C LYS A 58 9.46 0.79 14.86
N ASP A 59 9.81 -0.37 14.30
CA ASP A 59 9.92 -0.60 12.88
C ASP A 59 8.81 -1.51 12.39
N LEU A 60 8.30 -1.21 11.21
CA LEU A 60 7.42 -2.09 10.47
C LEU A 60 8.28 -2.91 9.51
N VAL A 61 8.19 -4.22 9.60
CA VAL A 61 8.94 -5.13 8.74
C VAL A 61 7.95 -5.89 7.87
N ILE A 62 8.14 -5.80 6.55
CA ILE A 62 7.26 -6.44 5.58
C ILE A 62 8.01 -7.61 4.95
N MET A 63 7.38 -8.78 4.95
CA MET A 63 7.90 -9.97 4.29
C MET A 63 7.34 -10.02 2.89
N LEU A 64 8.23 -9.93 1.90
CA LEU A 64 7.86 -9.94 0.49
C LEU A 64 7.52 -11.36 0.01
N LYS A 65 6.82 -11.43 -1.11
CA LYS A 65 6.32 -12.68 -1.64
C LYS A 65 6.75 -12.85 -3.08
N TYR A 66 7.25 -14.04 -3.40
CA TYR A 66 7.64 -14.40 -4.77
C TYR A 66 7.07 -15.78 -5.11
N GLY A 67 6.81 -16.00 -6.38
CA GLY A 67 6.36 -17.30 -6.84
C GLY A 67 7.50 -18.31 -6.97
N ASN A 68 7.17 -19.55 -7.34
CA ASN A 68 8.14 -20.64 -7.44
C ASN A 68 9.22 -20.39 -8.48
N ALA A 69 8.89 -19.65 -9.55
CA ALA A 69 9.84 -19.26 -10.59
C ALA A 69 10.40 -17.86 -10.36
N ARG A 70 10.36 -17.38 -9.11
CA ARG A 70 10.82 -16.05 -8.69
C ARG A 70 10.04 -14.89 -9.33
N GLU A 71 8.83 -15.16 -9.81
CA GLU A 71 7.97 -14.09 -10.28
C GLU A 71 7.53 -13.21 -9.09
N ARG A 72 7.55 -11.90 -9.32
CA ARG A 72 7.18 -10.93 -8.28
C ARG A 72 5.67 -10.89 -8.10
N SER A 73 5.22 -10.87 -6.85
CA SER A 73 3.80 -10.72 -6.54
C SER A 73 3.31 -9.29 -6.78
N ILE A 74 4.21 -8.32 -6.68
CA ILE A 74 3.90 -6.92 -7.00
C ILE A 74 4.53 -6.61 -8.36
N ALA A 75 3.70 -6.42 -9.38
CA ALA A 75 4.18 -6.03 -10.71
C ALA A 75 4.40 -4.52 -10.77
N GLY A 76 3.55 -3.75 -10.09
CA GLY A 76 3.70 -2.31 -10.02
C GLY A 76 3.01 -1.74 -8.78
N ILE A 77 3.48 -0.56 -8.36
CA ILE A 77 2.94 0.15 -7.23
C ILE A 77 3.13 1.65 -7.49
N LYS A 78 2.06 2.42 -7.31
CA LYS A 78 2.05 3.83 -7.68
C LYS A 78 1.35 4.68 -6.62
N ARG A 79 2.03 5.74 -6.18
CA ARG A 79 1.41 6.76 -5.34
C ARG A 79 0.48 7.61 -6.19
N VAL A 80 -0.76 7.82 -5.74
CA VAL A 80 -1.75 8.61 -6.48
C VAL A 80 -1.95 9.98 -5.81
N SER A 81 -2.58 10.01 -4.63
CA SER A 81 -2.75 11.25 -3.88
C SER A 81 -1.43 11.64 -3.22
N LYS A 82 -1.06 12.90 -3.31
CA LYS A 82 0.22 13.42 -2.77
C LYS A 82 -0.06 14.64 -1.90
N PRO A 83 0.83 14.98 -0.95
CA PRO A 83 0.62 16.15 -0.10
C PRO A 83 0.35 17.44 -0.87
N GLY A 84 1.01 17.63 -2.03
CA GLY A 84 0.80 18.81 -2.86
C GLY A 84 -0.31 18.69 -3.88
N LEU A 85 -0.90 17.50 -4.05
CA LEU A 85 -1.95 17.25 -5.05
C LEU A 85 -2.82 16.09 -4.56
N ARG A 86 -3.84 16.39 -3.79
CA ARG A 86 -4.75 15.37 -3.25
C ARG A 86 -5.72 14.89 -4.32
N VAL A 87 -5.98 13.59 -4.35
CA VAL A 87 -6.87 12.95 -5.30
C VAL A 87 -7.97 12.20 -4.53
N TYR A 88 -9.21 12.54 -4.81
CA TYR A 88 -10.38 11.93 -4.18
C TYR A 88 -11.28 11.31 -5.21
N ALA A 89 -12.03 10.28 -4.80
CA ALA A 89 -13.02 9.66 -5.65
C ALA A 89 -14.31 9.47 -4.86
N LYS A 90 -15.44 9.76 -5.51
CA LYS A 90 -16.76 9.51 -4.94
C LYS A 90 -17.10 8.02 -5.13
N LYS A 91 -18.05 7.53 -4.32
CA LYS A 91 -18.48 6.12 -4.35
C LYS A 91 -18.88 5.62 -5.74
N ASP A 92 -19.36 6.51 -6.61
CA ASP A 92 -19.81 6.15 -7.96
C ASP A 92 -18.67 6.17 -8.98
N ASN A 93 -17.51 6.74 -8.63
CA ASN A 93 -16.40 6.95 -9.54
C ASN A 93 -15.09 6.39 -8.97
N LEU A 94 -15.16 5.31 -8.19
CA LEU A 94 -13.97 4.68 -7.64
C LEU A 94 -13.10 4.10 -8.76
N PRO A 95 -11.79 4.32 -8.72
CA PRO A 95 -10.90 3.83 -9.77
C PRO A 95 -10.80 2.32 -9.75
N ARG A 96 -10.59 1.75 -10.92
CA ARG A 96 -10.30 0.32 -11.07
C ARG A 96 -8.91 0.20 -11.68
N VAL A 97 -8.09 -0.65 -11.10
CA VAL A 97 -6.71 -0.85 -11.53
C VAL A 97 -6.65 -2.06 -12.44
N LEU A 98 -6.16 -1.88 -13.67
CA LEU A 98 -6.05 -2.94 -14.68
C LEU A 98 -7.35 -3.76 -14.82
N GLY A 99 -8.49 -3.05 -14.93
CA GLY A 99 -9.78 -3.71 -15.12
C GLY A 99 -10.23 -4.56 -13.93
N GLY A 100 -9.68 -4.31 -12.74
CA GLY A 100 -10.02 -5.06 -11.54
C GLY A 100 -9.00 -6.13 -11.16
N LEU A 101 -7.92 -6.30 -11.93
CA LEU A 101 -6.84 -7.23 -11.60
C LEU A 101 -5.96 -6.69 -10.47
N GLY A 102 -5.78 -5.37 -10.38
CA GLY A 102 -5.09 -4.73 -9.29
C GLY A 102 -6.06 -4.14 -8.28
N VAL A 103 -5.52 -3.39 -7.31
CA VAL A 103 -6.35 -2.72 -6.30
C VAL A 103 -5.94 -1.27 -6.15
N ALA A 104 -6.92 -0.43 -5.82
CA ALA A 104 -6.68 0.92 -5.33
C ALA A 104 -6.85 0.92 -3.82
N ILE A 105 -5.96 1.59 -3.11
CA ILE A 105 -6.06 1.75 -1.66
C ILE A 105 -6.72 3.09 -1.40
N ILE A 106 -7.89 3.06 -0.77
CA ILE A 106 -8.74 4.23 -0.53
C ILE A 106 -8.80 4.53 0.96
N SER A 107 -8.57 5.78 1.32
CA SER A 107 -8.75 6.26 2.70
C SER A 107 -10.15 6.82 2.84
N THR A 108 -10.99 6.12 3.61
CA THR A 108 -12.40 6.51 3.79
C THR A 108 -12.66 6.88 5.24
N SER A 109 -13.85 7.37 5.51
CA SER A 109 -14.29 7.65 6.89
C SER A 109 -14.32 6.39 7.76
N GLY A 110 -14.45 5.23 7.14
CA GLY A 110 -14.41 3.94 7.83
C GLY A 110 -13.03 3.28 7.87
N GLY A 111 -11.97 4.01 7.50
CA GLY A 111 -10.61 3.50 7.49
C GLY A 111 -10.08 3.23 6.08
N LEU A 112 -8.90 2.63 6.00
CA LEU A 112 -8.32 2.24 4.71
C LEU A 112 -9.00 0.99 4.19
N MET A 113 -9.29 0.98 2.91
CA MET A 113 -9.90 -0.18 2.25
C MET A 113 -9.55 -0.19 0.77
N THR A 114 -9.84 -1.32 0.11
CA THR A 114 -9.67 -1.42 -1.34
C THR A 114 -10.83 -0.75 -2.05
N ASP A 115 -10.67 -0.49 -3.35
CA ASP A 115 -11.75 0.04 -4.18
C ASP A 115 -12.99 -0.87 -4.15
N ARG A 116 -12.80 -2.19 -4.14
CA ARG A 116 -13.90 -3.14 -4.06
C ARG A 116 -14.66 -3.04 -2.74
N GLN A 117 -13.92 -2.95 -1.63
CA GLN A 117 -14.53 -2.80 -0.32
C GLN A 117 -15.27 -1.47 -0.19
N ALA A 118 -14.68 -0.39 -0.71
CA ALA A 118 -15.30 0.93 -0.69
C ALA A 118 -16.60 0.94 -1.52
N LYS A 119 -16.59 0.31 -2.68
CA LYS A 119 -17.78 0.19 -3.51
C LYS A 119 -18.87 -0.61 -2.79
N LYS A 120 -18.50 -1.72 -2.17
CA LYS A 120 -19.44 -2.57 -1.42
C LYS A 120 -20.04 -1.81 -0.23
N SER A 121 -19.24 -0.99 0.45
CA SER A 121 -19.69 -0.18 1.58
C SER A 121 -20.40 1.09 1.18
N GLY A 122 -20.37 1.44 -0.11
CA GLY A 122 -21.04 2.64 -0.62
C GLY A 122 -20.36 3.94 -0.18
N VAL A 123 -19.03 3.94 -0.08
CA VAL A 123 -18.25 5.10 0.36
C VAL A 123 -17.16 5.44 -0.64
N GLY A 124 -16.81 6.72 -0.69
CA GLY A 124 -15.64 7.19 -1.42
C GLY A 124 -14.59 7.70 -0.46
N GLY A 125 -13.50 8.23 -0.99
CA GLY A 125 -12.44 8.77 -0.15
C GLY A 125 -11.22 9.20 -0.96
N GLU A 126 -10.11 9.37 -0.24
CA GLU A 126 -8.84 9.75 -0.84
C GLU A 126 -8.18 8.52 -1.46
N VAL A 127 -7.79 8.63 -2.72
CA VAL A 127 -7.12 7.54 -3.44
C VAL A 127 -5.64 7.63 -3.15
N LEU A 128 -5.15 6.75 -2.27
CA LEU A 128 -3.75 6.79 -1.81
C LEU A 128 -2.79 6.21 -2.82
N ALA A 129 -3.10 5.04 -3.36
CA ALA A 129 -2.15 4.31 -4.21
C ALA A 129 -2.85 3.27 -5.07
N TYR A 130 -2.17 2.86 -6.14
CA TYR A 130 -2.54 1.69 -6.93
C TYR A 130 -1.48 0.61 -6.76
N VAL A 131 -1.91 -0.65 -6.70
CA VAL A 131 -1.04 -1.82 -6.63
C VAL A 131 -1.57 -2.87 -7.60
N TRP A 132 -0.65 -3.47 -8.35
CA TRP A 132 -1.03 -4.54 -9.27
C TRP A 132 0.09 -5.54 -9.45
#